data_cb1214fd959e1ddb62aacbaa7a8aa25d
#
_entry.id   cb1214fd959e1ddb62aacbaa7a8aa25d
#
_cell.length_a   1.000
_cell.length_b   1.000
_cell.length_c   1.000
_cell.angle_alpha   90.00
_cell.angle_beta   90.00
_cell.angle_gamma   90.00
#
_symmetry.space_group_name_H-M   'P 1'
#
loop_
_entity.id
_entity.type
_entity.pdbx_description
1 polymer ?
#
loop_
_entity_poly.entity_id
_entity_poly.type
_entity_poly.pdbx_seq_one_letter_code
_entity_poly.pdbx_strand_id
1 'polypeptide(L)'
;MSIEKINSKKYNSSIKDKEVETWIKEIYTPINRLISQIIKPLNNEIKELSADPYDDQLMENFCNYISLSQKKIEKVDKIYNTKLVPKSISALGLDLYHCFSHVKDALSEFDRYTQGYVDNYLFDGKEMIKEAKIIQSKMSQEKKNKNFLI
;
A
#
# COMPACT_ATOMS: atom_id res chain seq x y z
N MET A 1 0.13 40.09 -20.92
CA MET A 1 0.68 38.75 -21.16
C MET A 1 0.64 38.38 -22.63
N SER A 2 1.73 37.92 -23.17
CA SER A 2 1.77 37.49 -24.57
C SER A 2 1.06 36.17 -24.76
N ILE A 3 0.56 35.93 -25.97
CA ILE A 3 -0.10 34.68 -26.36
C ILE A 3 0.85 33.48 -26.16
N GLU A 4 2.14 33.67 -26.42
CA GLU A 4 3.17 32.67 -26.23
C GLU A 4 3.25 32.15 -24.77
N LYS A 5 3.18 33.06 -23.78
CA LYS A 5 3.19 32.70 -22.36
C LYS A 5 1.97 31.85 -21.97
N ILE A 6 0.80 32.17 -22.51
CA ILE A 6 -0.44 31.44 -22.24
C ILE A 6 -0.35 30.04 -22.83
N ASN A 7 0.14 29.88 -24.06
CA ASN A 7 0.30 28.58 -24.72
C ASN A 7 1.33 27.72 -24.01
N SER A 8 2.42 28.31 -23.53
CA SER A 8 3.45 27.58 -22.78
C SER A 8 2.89 27.04 -21.46
N LYS A 9 2.07 27.80 -20.73
CA LYS A 9 1.40 27.34 -19.52
C LYS A 9 0.45 26.16 -19.77
N LYS A 10 -0.36 26.24 -20.83
CA LYS A 10 -1.27 25.15 -21.23
C LYS A 10 -0.51 23.89 -21.60
N TYR A 11 0.57 24.02 -22.34
CA TYR A 11 1.41 22.89 -22.75
C TYR A 11 2.02 22.19 -21.51
N ASN A 12 2.59 22.96 -20.58
CA ASN A 12 3.20 22.42 -19.37
C ASN A 12 2.19 21.73 -18.46
N SER A 13 0.99 22.30 -18.30
CA SER A 13 -0.12 21.66 -17.56
C SER A 13 -0.51 20.31 -18.18
N SER A 14 -0.64 20.26 -19.51
CA SER A 14 -1.03 19.03 -20.22
C SER A 14 0.02 17.94 -20.03
N ILE A 15 1.31 18.26 -20.07
CA ILE A 15 2.40 17.29 -19.84
C ILE A 15 2.37 16.80 -18.37
N LYS A 16 2.20 17.69 -17.40
CA LYS A 16 2.12 17.36 -15.97
C LYS A 16 0.92 16.45 -15.71
N ASP A 17 -0.23 16.74 -16.32
CA ASP A 17 -1.43 15.92 -16.16
C ASP A 17 -1.22 14.51 -16.70
N LYS A 18 -0.55 14.38 -17.84
CA LYS A 18 -0.22 13.07 -18.42
C LYS A 18 0.75 12.27 -17.52
N GLU A 19 1.76 12.93 -16.96
CA GLU A 19 2.68 12.30 -16.03
C GLU A 19 1.95 11.78 -14.79
N VAL A 20 1.03 12.58 -14.24
CA VAL A 20 0.20 12.20 -13.09
C VAL A 20 -0.69 11.00 -13.45
N GLU A 21 -1.40 11.07 -14.56
CA GLU A 21 -2.26 9.98 -15.02
C GLU A 21 -1.48 8.68 -15.19
N THR A 22 -0.31 8.76 -15.83
CA THR A 22 0.55 7.60 -16.06
C THR A 22 1.03 7.00 -14.75
N TRP A 23 1.50 7.85 -13.83
CA TRP A 23 1.97 7.37 -12.53
C TRP A 23 0.84 6.70 -11.74
N ILE A 24 -0.34 7.31 -11.71
CA ILE A 24 -1.48 6.71 -10.99
C ILE A 24 -1.86 5.37 -11.61
N LYS A 25 -1.94 5.30 -12.93
CA LYS A 25 -2.31 4.07 -13.64
C LYS A 25 -1.27 2.95 -13.47
N GLU A 26 0.01 3.29 -13.55
CA GLU A 26 1.09 2.30 -13.57
C GLU A 26 1.69 2.01 -12.20
N ILE A 27 1.60 2.94 -11.25
CA ILE A 27 2.20 2.81 -9.93
C ILE A 27 1.14 2.71 -8.83
N TYR A 28 0.34 3.75 -8.66
CA TYR A 28 -0.63 3.82 -7.55
C TYR A 28 -1.67 2.70 -7.61
N THR A 29 -2.34 2.54 -8.74
CA THR A 29 -3.45 1.59 -8.86
C THR A 29 -3.00 0.14 -8.68
N PRO A 30 -1.91 -0.34 -9.33
CA PRO A 30 -1.43 -1.70 -9.08
C PRO A 30 -0.97 -1.93 -7.65
N ILE A 31 -0.26 -0.97 -7.05
CA ILE A 31 0.22 -1.10 -5.67
C ILE A 31 -0.96 -1.13 -4.70
N ASN A 32 -1.92 -0.22 -4.84
CA ASN A 32 -3.09 -0.18 -3.97
C ASN A 32 -3.89 -1.48 -4.05
N ARG A 33 -3.99 -2.08 -5.23
CA ARG A 33 -4.64 -3.38 -5.42
C ARG A 33 -3.91 -4.48 -4.66
N LEU A 34 -2.58 -4.54 -4.77
CA LEU A 34 -1.78 -5.53 -4.06
C LEU A 34 -1.90 -5.37 -2.53
N ILE A 35 -1.85 -4.13 -2.04
CA ILE A 35 -2.05 -3.83 -0.62
C ILE A 35 -3.42 -4.33 -0.15
N SER A 36 -4.48 -4.06 -0.90
CA SER A 36 -5.83 -4.52 -0.56
C SER A 36 -5.94 -6.04 -0.55
N GLN A 37 -5.26 -6.73 -1.46
CA GLN A 37 -5.21 -8.19 -1.49
C GLN A 37 -4.51 -8.78 -0.26
N ILE A 38 -3.58 -8.05 0.33
CA ILE A 38 -2.92 -8.45 1.59
C ILE A 38 -3.85 -8.18 2.78
N ILE A 39 -4.45 -7.01 2.83
CA ILE A 39 -5.23 -6.57 4.01
C ILE A 39 -6.57 -7.29 4.14
N LYS A 40 -7.28 -7.53 3.04
CA LYS A 40 -8.62 -8.12 3.07
C LYS A 40 -8.72 -9.45 3.81
N PRO A 41 -7.87 -10.46 3.54
CA PRO A 41 -7.99 -11.74 4.24
C PRO A 41 -7.44 -11.73 5.65
N LEU A 42 -6.68 -10.71 6.04
CA LEU A 42 -5.91 -10.68 7.28
C LEU A 42 -6.78 -10.81 8.52
N ASN A 43 -7.92 -10.10 8.57
CA ASN A 43 -8.79 -10.13 9.75
C ASN A 43 -9.29 -11.55 10.04
N ASN A 44 -9.67 -12.31 9.01
CA ASN A 44 -10.12 -13.69 9.16
C ASN A 44 -8.97 -14.59 9.60
N GLU A 45 -7.80 -14.45 8.99
CA GLU A 45 -6.62 -15.24 9.34
C GLU A 45 -6.23 -15.05 10.81
N ILE A 46 -6.19 -13.81 11.29
CA ILE A 46 -5.85 -13.49 12.68
C ILE A 46 -6.96 -13.97 13.62
N LYS A 47 -8.22 -13.78 13.27
CA LYS A 47 -9.37 -14.18 14.10
C LYS A 47 -9.37 -15.70 14.31
N GLU A 48 -9.19 -16.48 13.26
CA GLU A 48 -9.13 -17.94 13.33
C GLU A 48 -7.94 -18.38 14.18
N LEU A 49 -6.76 -17.82 13.94
CA LEU A 49 -5.56 -18.15 14.68
C LEU A 49 -5.69 -17.79 16.17
N SER A 50 -6.27 -16.64 16.50
CA SER A 50 -6.44 -16.16 17.87
C SER A 50 -7.39 -17.05 18.67
N ALA A 51 -8.35 -17.72 17.99
CA ALA A 51 -9.28 -18.63 18.63
C ALA A 51 -8.58 -19.92 19.09
N ASP A 52 -7.58 -20.38 18.33
CA ASP A 52 -6.78 -21.56 18.68
C ASP A 52 -5.35 -21.43 18.12
N PRO A 53 -4.46 -20.69 18.85
CA PRO A 53 -3.12 -20.42 18.35
C PRO A 53 -2.21 -21.64 18.27
N TYR A 54 -2.58 -22.74 18.90
CA TYR A 54 -1.80 -23.99 18.89
C TYR A 54 -2.31 -25.01 17.87
N ASP A 55 -3.34 -24.66 17.10
CA ASP A 55 -3.81 -25.49 16.00
C ASP A 55 -2.79 -25.43 14.85
N ASP A 56 -2.22 -26.58 14.50
CA ASP A 56 -1.17 -26.68 13.49
C ASP A 56 -1.66 -26.23 12.10
N GLN A 57 -2.89 -26.55 11.76
CA GLN A 57 -3.45 -26.18 10.44
C GLN A 57 -3.67 -24.67 10.34
N LEU A 58 -4.20 -24.05 11.39
CA LEU A 58 -4.41 -22.59 11.41
C LEU A 58 -3.08 -21.86 11.36
N MET A 59 -2.07 -22.34 12.08
CA MET A 59 -0.72 -21.76 12.03
C MET A 59 -0.09 -21.91 10.65
N GLU A 60 -0.23 -23.08 10.02
CA GLU A 60 0.27 -23.32 8.66
C GLU A 60 -0.41 -22.38 7.67
N ASN A 61 -1.73 -22.22 7.77
CA ASN A 61 -2.49 -21.28 6.93
C ASN A 61 -1.97 -19.85 7.08
N PHE A 62 -1.69 -19.44 8.31
CA PHE A 62 -1.17 -18.11 8.60
C PHE A 62 0.24 -17.93 8.03
N CYS A 63 1.11 -18.91 8.18
CA CYS A 63 2.46 -18.88 7.58
C CYS A 63 2.40 -18.79 6.06
N ASN A 64 1.52 -19.52 5.42
CA ASN A 64 1.31 -19.46 3.98
C ASN A 64 0.80 -18.08 3.55
N TYR A 65 -0.14 -17.53 4.30
CA TYR A 65 -0.64 -16.18 4.07
C TYR A 65 0.50 -15.14 4.11
N ILE A 66 1.36 -15.22 5.14
CA ILE A 66 2.51 -14.32 5.29
C ILE A 66 3.45 -14.43 4.10
N SER A 67 3.81 -15.66 3.70
CA SER A 67 4.73 -15.91 2.57
C SER A 67 4.19 -15.33 1.27
N LEU A 68 2.92 -15.55 0.97
CA LEU A 68 2.28 -15.01 -0.24
C LEU A 68 2.21 -13.49 -0.20
N SER A 69 1.92 -12.94 0.97
CA SER A 69 1.85 -11.48 1.16
C SER A 69 3.22 -10.82 1.01
N GLN A 70 4.28 -11.46 1.51
CA GLN A 70 5.65 -10.97 1.35
C GLN A 70 6.06 -10.93 -0.12
N LYS A 71 5.65 -11.90 -0.92
CA LYS A 71 5.88 -11.90 -2.38
C LYS A 71 5.16 -10.72 -3.05
N LYS A 72 3.94 -10.41 -2.61
CA LYS A 72 3.19 -9.26 -3.13
C LYS A 72 3.88 -7.95 -2.77
N ILE A 73 4.42 -7.82 -1.55
CA ILE A 73 5.16 -6.64 -1.13
C ILE A 73 6.46 -6.47 -1.92
N GLU A 74 7.14 -7.55 -2.28
CA GLU A 74 8.30 -7.48 -3.16
C GLU A 74 7.94 -6.89 -4.52
N LYS A 75 6.78 -7.29 -5.08
CA LYS A 75 6.25 -6.69 -6.32
C LYS A 75 5.94 -5.22 -6.15
N VAL A 76 5.37 -4.83 -5.01
CA VAL A 76 5.08 -3.43 -4.70
C VAL A 76 6.37 -2.59 -4.73
N ASP A 77 7.42 -3.06 -4.06
CA ASP A 77 8.72 -2.38 -4.06
C ASP A 77 9.25 -2.19 -5.50
N LYS A 78 9.17 -3.21 -6.32
CA LYS A 78 9.62 -3.15 -7.71
C LYS A 78 8.82 -2.16 -8.53
N ILE A 79 7.49 -2.19 -8.41
CA ILE A 79 6.60 -1.27 -9.14
C ILE A 79 6.89 0.17 -8.74
N TYR A 80 6.98 0.44 -7.42
CA TYR A 80 7.20 1.80 -6.90
C TYR A 80 8.49 2.42 -7.44
N ASN A 81 9.53 1.61 -7.61
CA ASN A 81 10.85 2.07 -8.04
C ASN A 81 10.99 2.21 -9.57
N THR A 82 9.96 1.87 -10.36
CA THR A 82 10.04 1.97 -11.83
C THR A 82 9.92 3.40 -12.35
N LYS A 83 9.25 4.29 -11.60
CA LYS A 83 9.02 5.69 -12.02
C LYS A 83 9.13 6.63 -10.82
N LEU A 84 9.62 7.82 -11.08
CA LEU A 84 9.64 8.89 -10.07
C LEU A 84 8.23 9.43 -9.87
N VAL A 85 7.92 9.79 -8.62
CA VAL A 85 6.65 10.43 -8.30
C VAL A 85 6.63 11.85 -8.89
N PRO A 86 5.60 12.22 -9.66
CA PRO A 86 5.47 13.60 -10.13
C PRO A 86 5.43 14.59 -8.96
N LYS A 87 6.10 15.72 -9.10
CA LYS A 87 6.21 16.73 -8.02
C LYS A 87 4.86 17.23 -7.54
N SER A 88 3.89 17.39 -8.45
CA SER A 88 2.56 17.91 -8.12
C SER A 88 1.75 16.98 -7.20
N ILE A 89 2.12 15.71 -7.11
CA ILE A 89 1.47 14.71 -6.25
C ILE A 89 2.47 14.03 -5.31
N SER A 90 3.52 14.76 -4.91
CA SER A 90 4.55 14.24 -4.01
C SER A 90 3.96 13.74 -2.69
N ALA A 91 2.93 14.40 -2.15
CA ALA A 91 2.27 13.97 -0.94
C ALA A 91 1.59 12.60 -1.10
N LEU A 92 0.91 12.38 -2.23
CA LEU A 92 0.28 11.09 -2.55
C LEU A 92 1.35 9.99 -2.68
N GLY A 93 2.45 10.28 -3.36
CA GLY A 93 3.55 9.33 -3.50
C GLY A 93 4.18 8.96 -2.17
N LEU A 94 4.35 9.92 -1.28
CA LEU A 94 4.88 9.68 0.06
C LEU A 94 3.91 8.86 0.92
N ASP A 95 2.62 9.17 0.86
CA ASP A 95 1.59 8.42 1.57
C ASP A 95 1.56 6.96 1.09
N LEU A 96 1.67 6.74 -0.22
CA LEU A 96 1.72 5.39 -0.78
C LEU A 96 2.93 4.62 -0.23
N TYR A 97 4.09 5.25 -0.21
CA TYR A 97 5.31 4.66 0.36
C TYR A 97 5.11 4.28 1.83
N HIS A 98 4.58 5.19 2.65
CA HIS A 98 4.32 4.91 4.07
C HIS A 98 3.29 3.80 4.25
N CYS A 99 2.26 3.77 3.40
CA CYS A 99 1.23 2.74 3.46
C CYS A 99 1.83 1.34 3.28
N PHE A 100 2.56 1.12 2.19
CA PHE A 100 3.13 -0.22 1.97
C PHE A 100 4.30 -0.54 2.90
N SER A 101 5.00 0.46 3.42
CA SER A 101 6.03 0.25 4.44
C SER A 101 5.43 -0.28 5.74
N HIS A 102 4.28 0.25 6.16
CA HIS A 102 3.55 -0.27 7.33
C HIS A 102 3.10 -1.71 7.10
N VAL A 103 2.61 -2.04 5.90
CA VAL A 103 2.22 -3.42 5.58
C VAL A 103 3.43 -4.35 5.63
N LYS A 104 4.55 -3.92 5.08
CA LYS A 104 5.82 -4.67 5.09
C LYS A 104 6.28 -4.95 6.52
N ASP A 105 6.27 -3.93 7.37
CA ASP A 105 6.66 -4.06 8.77
C ASP A 105 5.69 -4.95 9.54
N ALA A 106 4.39 -4.84 9.27
CA ALA A 106 3.38 -5.70 9.87
C ALA A 106 3.64 -7.18 9.54
N LEU A 107 3.93 -7.49 8.29
CA LEU A 107 4.24 -8.86 7.87
C LEU A 107 5.47 -9.40 8.59
N SER A 108 6.48 -8.57 8.84
CA SER A 108 7.67 -8.95 9.62
C SER A 108 7.30 -9.28 11.06
N GLU A 109 6.43 -8.50 11.69
CA GLU A 109 5.95 -8.77 13.04
C GLU A 109 5.13 -10.05 13.11
N PHE A 110 4.27 -10.29 12.13
CA PHE A 110 3.50 -11.54 12.03
C PHE A 110 4.41 -12.75 11.86
N ASP A 111 5.46 -12.62 11.06
CA ASP A 111 6.45 -13.68 10.87
C ASP A 111 7.15 -14.01 12.20
N ARG A 112 7.54 -13.01 12.97
CA ARG A 112 8.13 -13.19 14.30
C ARG A 112 7.15 -13.91 15.24
N TYR A 113 5.87 -13.55 15.18
CA TYR A 113 4.84 -14.21 15.98
C TYR A 113 4.79 -15.72 15.71
N THR A 114 4.89 -16.12 14.44
CA THR A 114 4.84 -17.54 14.08
C THR A 114 6.03 -18.34 14.64
N GLN A 115 7.12 -17.67 15.00
CA GLN A 115 8.33 -18.32 15.50
C GLN A 115 8.33 -18.56 17.00
N GLY A 116 7.57 -17.79 17.77
CA GLY A 116 7.64 -17.85 19.23
C GLY A 116 6.34 -17.63 19.96
N TYR A 117 5.24 -17.36 19.28
CA TYR A 117 3.91 -17.12 19.87
C TYR A 117 3.87 -15.94 20.85
N VAL A 118 4.76 -14.95 20.70
CA VAL A 118 4.77 -13.77 21.55
C VAL A 118 3.67 -12.80 21.09
N ASP A 119 2.66 -12.60 21.92
CA ASP A 119 1.46 -11.82 21.61
C ASP A 119 1.76 -10.40 21.17
N ASN A 120 2.81 -9.77 21.69
CA ASN A 120 3.19 -8.41 21.31
C ASN A 120 3.46 -8.27 19.81
N TYR A 121 4.06 -9.26 19.18
CA TYR A 121 4.32 -9.21 17.73
C TYR A 121 3.01 -9.21 16.94
N LEU A 122 2.05 -10.01 17.36
CA LEU A 122 0.74 -10.04 16.72
C LEU A 122 0.01 -8.71 16.90
N PHE A 123 0.05 -8.15 18.10
CA PHE A 123 -0.55 -6.85 18.41
C PHE A 123 0.09 -5.72 17.59
N ASP A 124 1.41 -5.65 17.58
CA ASP A 124 2.13 -4.61 16.84
C ASP A 124 1.85 -4.69 15.34
N GLY A 125 1.82 -5.89 14.79
CA GLY A 125 1.47 -6.10 13.39
C GLY A 125 0.07 -5.61 13.06
N LYS A 126 -0.91 -5.89 13.93
CA LYS A 126 -2.30 -5.42 13.76
C LYS A 126 -2.39 -3.90 13.80
N GLU A 127 -1.64 -3.26 14.69
CA GLU A 127 -1.60 -1.79 14.77
C GLU A 127 -1.01 -1.17 13.51
N MET A 128 0.05 -1.75 12.95
CA MET A 128 0.65 -1.32 11.69
C MET A 128 -0.33 -1.43 10.52
N ILE A 129 -1.13 -2.48 10.47
CA ILE A 129 -2.18 -2.66 9.46
C ILE A 129 -3.28 -1.60 9.62
N LYS A 130 -3.65 -1.26 10.84
CA LYS A 130 -4.60 -0.16 11.10
C LYS A 130 -4.10 1.15 10.50
N GLU A 131 -2.83 1.48 10.74
CA GLU A 131 -2.21 2.67 10.18
C GLU A 131 -2.21 2.65 8.65
N ALA A 132 -1.88 1.50 8.05
CA ALA A 132 -1.92 1.34 6.60
C ALA A 132 -3.33 1.60 6.05
N LYS A 133 -4.37 1.11 6.71
CA LYS A 133 -5.77 1.33 6.31
C LYS A 133 -6.15 2.81 6.37
N ILE A 134 -5.72 3.50 7.42
CA ILE A 134 -5.96 4.95 7.58
C ILE A 134 -5.31 5.71 6.42
N ILE A 135 -4.07 5.37 6.07
CA ILE A 135 -3.37 5.99 4.95
C ILE A 135 -4.06 5.68 3.62
N GLN A 136 -4.54 4.45 3.41
CA GLN A 136 -5.31 4.07 2.21
C GLN A 136 -6.56 4.94 2.06
N SER A 137 -7.29 5.16 3.14
CA SER A 137 -8.49 6.00 3.14
C SER A 137 -8.14 7.45 2.80
N LYS A 138 -7.06 7.96 3.37
CA LYS A 138 -6.56 9.31 3.07
C LYS A 138 -6.21 9.46 1.60
N MET A 139 -5.48 8.50 1.03
CA MET A 139 -5.11 8.50 -0.39
C MET A 139 -6.33 8.45 -1.31
N SER A 140 -7.32 7.64 -0.96
CA SER A 140 -8.57 7.56 -1.72
C SER A 140 -9.30 8.89 -1.73
N GLN A 141 -9.32 9.61 -0.59
CA GLN A 141 -9.92 10.93 -0.47
C GLN A 141 -9.17 11.98 -1.29
N GLU A 142 -7.83 11.97 -1.22
CA GLU A 142 -6.98 12.86 -2.02
C GLU A 142 -7.22 12.68 -3.51
N LYS A 143 -7.32 11.43 -3.96
CA LYS A 143 -7.58 11.06 -5.34
C LYS A 143 -8.92 11.60 -5.82
N LYS A 144 -9.97 11.47 -5.00
CA LYS A 144 -11.31 12.00 -5.31
C LYS A 144 -11.31 13.53 -5.35
N ASN A 145 -10.69 14.17 -4.36
CA ASN A 145 -10.68 15.63 -4.23
C ASN A 145 -9.95 16.31 -5.39
N LYS A 146 -8.95 15.65 -5.96
CA LYS A 146 -8.16 16.16 -7.08
C LYS A 146 -8.66 15.69 -8.44
N ASN A 147 -9.78 14.97 -8.49
CA ASN A 147 -10.38 14.44 -9.73
C ASN A 147 -9.40 13.61 -10.58
N PHE A 148 -8.59 12.79 -9.95
CA PHE A 148 -7.76 11.85 -10.69
C PHE A 148 -8.64 10.74 -11.25
N LEU A 149 -8.87 10.76 -12.56
CA LEU A 149 -9.71 9.80 -13.28
C LEU A 149 -8.92 8.55 -13.60
N ILE A 150 -9.17 7.49 -12.83
CA ILE A 150 -8.61 6.19 -13.22
C ILE A 150 -9.56 5.07 -12.89
#